data_dd1501ddafcec3bb71830d36dfc9f2ed
#
_entry.id   dd1501ddafcec3bb71830d36dfc9f2ed
#
_cell.length_a   1.000
_cell.length_b   1.000
_cell.length_c   1.000
_cell.angle_alpha   90.00
_cell.angle_beta   90.00
_cell.angle_gamma   90.00
#
_symmetry.space_group_name_H-M   'P 1'
#
loop_
_entity.id
_entity.type
_entity.pdbx_description
1 polymer ?
#
loop_
_entity_poly.entity_id
_entity_poly.type
_entity_poly.pdbx_seq_one_letter_code
_entity_poly.pdbx_strand_id
1 'polypeptide(L)'
;MAAQYGAQGIRSNVVAPGVVETPMTAYNWENERFRRMNFEMTPMDRTCTSEDVANAIWYLLSDRGGFVNGHVLAVDGGWTSCRYVAEEALTAKRVPA
;
A
#
# COMPACT_ATOMS: atom_id res chain seq x y z
N MET A 1 0.32 20.33 7.76
CA MET A 1 -0.49 21.00 6.73
C MET A 1 -1.99 20.84 6.91
N ALA A 2 -2.45 19.64 7.21
CA ALA A 2 -3.88 19.38 7.33
C ALA A 2 -4.57 20.27 8.36
N ALA A 3 -3.96 20.46 9.54
CA ALA A 3 -4.53 21.27 10.59
C ALA A 3 -4.49 22.77 10.29
N GLN A 4 -3.46 23.21 9.56
CA GLN A 4 -3.24 24.63 9.29
C GLN A 4 -4.23 25.20 8.30
N TYR A 5 -4.60 24.40 7.30
CA TYR A 5 -5.40 24.89 6.18
C TYR A 5 -6.77 24.25 6.05
N GLY A 6 -7.10 23.35 6.97
CA GLY A 6 -8.39 22.64 6.92
C GLY A 6 -9.59 23.56 6.89
N ALA A 7 -9.57 24.60 7.72
CA ALA A 7 -10.67 25.57 7.78
C ALA A 7 -10.82 26.37 6.49
N GLN A 8 -9.80 26.41 5.65
CA GLN A 8 -9.81 27.10 4.36
C GLN A 8 -10.22 26.17 3.21
N GLY A 9 -10.62 24.94 3.51
CA GLY A 9 -11.03 23.99 2.51
C GLY A 9 -9.87 23.25 1.82
N ILE A 10 -8.67 23.35 2.37
CA ILE A 10 -7.50 22.66 1.82
C ILE A 10 -7.26 21.39 2.63
N ARG A 11 -7.21 20.27 1.93
CA ARG A 11 -6.97 18.98 2.55
C ARG A 11 -5.57 18.47 2.15
N SER A 12 -4.92 17.76 3.06
CA SER A 12 -3.60 17.20 2.83
C SER A 12 -3.59 15.77 3.33
N ASN A 13 -3.38 14.84 2.44
CA ASN A 13 -3.32 13.42 2.75
C ASN A 13 -2.09 12.78 2.13
N VAL A 14 -1.73 11.60 2.61
CA VAL A 14 -0.60 10.83 2.10
C VAL A 14 -1.12 9.49 1.60
N VAL A 15 -0.62 9.05 0.46
CA VAL A 15 -0.86 7.69 -0.03
C VAL A 15 0.46 6.93 0.14
N ALA A 16 0.40 5.82 0.85
CA ALA A 16 1.56 4.96 1.10
C ALA A 16 1.34 3.62 0.38
N PRO A 17 1.85 3.48 -0.84
CA PRO A 17 1.66 2.24 -1.59
C PRO A 17 2.58 1.14 -1.09
N GLY A 18 2.19 -0.11 -1.37
CA GLY A 18 3.11 -1.23 -1.28
C GLY A 18 4.08 -1.21 -2.46
N VAL A 19 4.76 -2.32 -2.69
CA VAL A 19 5.68 -2.41 -3.83
C VAL A 19 4.86 -2.51 -5.11
N VAL A 20 5.03 -1.53 -5.97
CA VAL A 20 4.34 -1.46 -7.26
C VAL A 20 5.22 -2.10 -8.32
N GLU A 21 4.65 -2.98 -9.10
CA GLU A 21 5.35 -3.59 -10.21
C GLU A 21 5.47 -2.58 -11.36
N THR A 22 6.65 -2.02 -11.51
CA THR A 22 6.97 -1.02 -12.52
C THR A 22 8.28 -1.41 -13.20
N PRO A 23 8.65 -0.77 -14.32
CA PRO A 23 9.96 -1.01 -14.91
C PRO A 23 11.12 -0.80 -13.95
N MET A 24 10.97 0.13 -13.01
CA MET A 24 12.03 0.39 -12.01
C MET A 24 12.21 -0.75 -11.01
N THR A 25 11.15 -1.48 -10.72
CA THR A 25 11.20 -2.59 -9.74
C THR A 25 11.27 -3.95 -10.41
N ALA A 26 11.11 -4.02 -11.71
CA ALA A 26 10.99 -5.28 -12.44
C ALA A 26 12.15 -6.24 -12.18
N TYR A 27 13.37 -5.75 -12.22
CA TYR A 27 14.53 -6.61 -12.02
C TYR A 27 14.67 -7.10 -10.58
N ASN A 28 14.10 -6.39 -9.61
CA ASN A 28 14.14 -6.78 -8.21
C ASN A 28 13.27 -8.01 -7.95
N TRP A 29 12.30 -8.29 -8.81
CA TRP A 29 11.43 -9.45 -8.66
C TRP A 29 12.18 -10.77 -8.87
N GLU A 30 13.34 -10.74 -9.47
CA GLU A 30 14.21 -11.91 -9.59
C GLU A 30 14.94 -12.20 -8.27
N ASN A 31 15.05 -11.21 -7.39
CA ASN A 31 15.68 -11.36 -6.09
C ASN A 31 14.71 -12.06 -5.13
N GLU A 32 15.08 -13.26 -4.69
CA GLU A 32 14.23 -14.06 -3.79
C GLU A 32 13.90 -13.32 -2.50
N ARG A 33 14.89 -12.65 -1.91
CA ARG A 33 14.71 -11.93 -0.66
C ARG A 33 13.71 -10.78 -0.84
N PHE A 34 13.81 -10.06 -1.93
CA PHE A 34 12.88 -8.98 -2.25
C PHE A 34 11.45 -9.49 -2.40
N ARG A 35 11.26 -10.59 -3.15
CA ARG A 35 9.94 -11.19 -3.32
C ARG A 35 9.36 -11.65 -1.99
N ARG A 36 10.18 -12.27 -1.15
CA ARG A 36 9.72 -12.78 0.14
C ARG A 36 9.25 -11.65 1.05
N MET A 37 10.01 -10.57 1.11
CA MET A 37 9.68 -9.46 2.01
C MET A 37 8.52 -8.63 1.52
N ASN A 38 8.32 -8.55 0.22
CA ASN A 38 7.35 -7.61 -0.34
C ASN A 38 6.11 -8.28 -0.93
N PHE A 39 6.28 -9.41 -1.59
CA PHE A 39 5.12 -10.10 -2.17
C PHE A 39 4.54 -11.15 -1.25
N GLU A 40 5.38 -12.06 -0.76
CA GLU A 40 4.88 -13.16 0.06
C GLU A 40 4.33 -12.72 1.41
N MET A 41 4.80 -11.57 1.93
CA MET A 41 4.29 -11.00 3.17
C MET A 41 3.02 -10.19 2.98
N THR A 42 2.61 -9.97 1.75
CA THR A 42 1.37 -9.25 1.45
C THR A 42 0.20 -10.23 1.52
N PRO A 43 -0.81 -9.96 2.36
CA PRO A 43 -1.96 -10.85 2.47
C PRO A 43 -2.73 -11.06 1.17
N MET A 44 -2.88 -10.00 0.38
CA MET A 44 -3.53 -10.14 -0.91
C MET A 44 -2.58 -10.79 -1.91
N ASP A 45 -3.11 -11.70 -2.69
CA ASP A 45 -2.33 -12.54 -3.59
C ASP A 45 -2.15 -11.91 -4.96
N ARG A 46 -1.68 -10.70 -4.97
CA ARG A 46 -1.29 -9.98 -6.17
C ARG A 46 -0.42 -8.78 -5.82
N THR A 47 0.28 -8.28 -6.82
CA THR A 47 1.09 -7.06 -6.66
C THR A 47 0.21 -5.82 -6.76
N CYS A 48 0.70 -4.73 -6.18
CA CYS A 48 0.08 -3.42 -6.35
C CYS A 48 0.37 -2.91 -7.75
N THR A 49 -0.64 -2.35 -8.38
CA THR A 49 -0.47 -1.74 -9.70
C THR A 49 -0.44 -0.22 -9.58
N SER A 50 0.09 0.43 -10.62
CA SER A 50 0.05 1.89 -10.68
C SER A 50 -1.40 2.40 -10.66
N GLU A 51 -2.32 1.64 -11.23
CA GLU A 51 -3.74 1.99 -11.22
C GLU A 51 -4.34 1.93 -9.82
N ASP A 52 -3.94 0.95 -9.01
CA ASP A 52 -4.39 0.88 -7.62
C ASP A 52 -4.03 2.16 -6.86
N VAL A 53 -2.82 2.64 -7.05
CA VAL A 53 -2.34 3.87 -6.42
C VAL A 53 -3.08 5.09 -6.97
N ALA A 54 -3.23 5.15 -8.29
CA ALA A 54 -3.92 6.26 -8.94
C ALA A 54 -5.37 6.38 -8.49
N ASN A 55 -6.06 5.25 -8.34
CA ASN A 55 -7.46 5.26 -7.88
C ASN A 55 -7.58 5.77 -6.45
N ALA A 56 -6.63 5.43 -5.58
CA ALA A 56 -6.61 5.94 -4.21
C ALA A 56 -6.38 7.45 -4.18
N ILE A 57 -5.44 7.93 -4.97
CA ILE A 57 -5.17 9.37 -5.09
C ILE A 57 -6.39 10.09 -5.62
N TRP A 58 -7.02 9.54 -6.64
CA TRP A 58 -8.22 10.13 -7.23
C TRP A 58 -9.35 10.27 -6.23
N TYR A 59 -9.58 9.22 -5.42
CA TYR A 59 -10.60 9.27 -4.38
C TYR A 59 -10.31 10.41 -3.39
N LEU A 60 -9.07 10.52 -2.93
CA LEU A 60 -8.70 11.54 -1.95
C LEU A 60 -8.80 12.95 -2.51
N LEU A 61 -8.53 13.14 -3.80
CA LEU A 61 -8.62 14.44 -4.46
C LEU A 61 -10.04 14.79 -4.85
N SER A 62 -10.91 13.82 -4.97
CA SER A 62 -12.29 14.05 -5.40
C SER A 62 -13.18 14.53 -4.25
N ASP A 63 -14.37 15.00 -4.60
CA ASP A 63 -15.36 15.42 -3.61
C ASP A 63 -15.81 14.26 -2.71
N ARG A 64 -15.66 13.02 -3.20
CA ARG A 64 -15.99 11.83 -2.41
C ARG A 64 -15.09 11.69 -1.19
N GLY A 65 -13.86 12.14 -1.28
CA GLY A 65 -12.94 12.19 -0.16
C GLY A 65 -12.97 13.52 0.59
N GLY A 66 -14.07 14.27 0.48
CA GLY A 66 -14.16 15.65 0.94
C GLY A 66 -13.98 15.85 2.44
N PHE A 67 -14.17 14.83 3.23
CA PHE A 67 -13.97 14.91 4.68
C PHE A 67 -12.74 14.17 5.17
N VAL A 68 -11.91 13.66 4.26
CA VAL A 68 -10.67 12.97 4.60
C VAL A 68 -9.54 13.99 4.60
N ASN A 69 -8.94 14.22 5.76
CA ASN A 69 -7.88 15.20 5.92
C ASN A 69 -6.86 14.71 6.95
N GLY A 70 -5.60 14.84 6.63
CA GLY A 70 -4.53 14.43 7.54
C GLY A 70 -4.35 12.91 7.63
N HIS A 71 -4.84 12.16 6.66
CA HIS A 71 -4.81 10.71 6.68
C HIS A 71 -3.64 10.14 5.88
N VAL A 72 -3.09 9.05 6.38
CA VAL A 72 -2.13 8.24 5.62
C VAL A 72 -2.87 6.98 5.16
N LEU A 73 -3.16 6.92 3.87
CA LEU A 73 -3.88 5.80 3.29
C LEU A 73 -2.89 4.77 2.75
N ALA A 74 -2.81 3.63 3.40
CA ALA A 74 -2.00 2.53 2.92
C ALA A 74 -2.73 1.79 1.80
N VAL A 75 -2.04 1.61 0.67
CA VAL A 75 -2.56 0.88 -0.49
C VAL A 75 -1.56 -0.24 -0.76
N ASP A 76 -1.58 -1.25 0.09
CA ASP A 76 -0.51 -2.23 0.16
C ASP A 76 -1.00 -3.68 0.31
N GLY A 77 -2.27 -3.92 0.06
CA GLY A 77 -2.82 -5.27 0.15
C GLY A 77 -2.78 -5.87 1.54
N GLY A 78 -2.66 -5.04 2.58
CA GLY A 78 -2.61 -5.47 3.95
C GLY A 78 -1.21 -5.65 4.52
N TRP A 79 -0.18 -5.35 3.74
CA TRP A 79 1.21 -5.57 4.15
C TRP A 79 1.53 -4.88 5.48
N THR A 80 1.18 -3.62 5.62
CA THR A 80 1.46 -2.85 6.84
C THR A 80 0.74 -3.40 8.05
N SER A 81 -0.53 -3.77 7.89
CA SER A 81 -1.34 -4.27 9.00
C SER A 81 -0.92 -5.66 9.46
N CYS A 82 -0.22 -6.41 8.59
CA CYS A 82 0.19 -7.79 8.87
C CYS A 82 1.70 -7.96 9.05
N ARG A 83 2.45 -6.90 9.06
CA ARG A 83 3.90 -7.01 9.14
C ARG A 83 4.39 -7.54 10.48
N TYR A 84 3.53 -7.55 11.48
CA TYR A 84 3.82 -8.18 12.78
C TYR A 84 3.41 -9.64 12.81
N VAL A 85 2.72 -10.09 11.78
CA VAL A 85 2.36 -11.49 11.69
C VAL A 85 3.68 -12.20 11.47
N ALA A 86 4.06 -12.92 12.48
CA ALA A 86 5.36 -13.55 12.57
C ALA A 86 5.60 -14.48 11.41
N GLU A 87 6.84 -14.95 11.32
CA GLU A 87 7.24 -15.94 10.36
C GLU A 87 6.31 -17.15 10.30
N GLU A 88 5.59 -17.39 11.37
CA GLU A 88 4.60 -18.46 11.46
C GLU A 88 3.52 -18.35 10.37
N ALA A 89 3.02 -17.14 10.14
CA ALA A 89 2.02 -16.95 9.10
C ALA A 89 2.64 -17.12 7.71
N LEU A 90 3.87 -16.68 7.53
CA LEU A 90 4.59 -16.88 6.28
C LEU A 90 4.85 -18.35 6.04
N THR A 91 5.23 -19.07 7.07
CA THR A 91 5.47 -20.50 7.01
C THR A 91 4.20 -21.24 6.64
N ALA A 92 3.08 -20.89 7.29
CA ALA A 92 1.78 -21.49 7.01
C ALA A 92 1.33 -21.24 5.58
N LYS A 93 1.60 -20.03 5.06
CA LYS A 93 1.26 -19.67 3.69
C LYS A 93 2.08 -20.45 2.66
N ARG A 94 3.26 -20.90 3.03
CA ARG A 94 4.17 -21.63 2.15
C ARG A 94 4.00 -23.11 2.18
N VAL A 95 3.47 -23.63 3.27
CA VAL A 95 3.26 -25.06 3.39
C VAL A 95 2.12 -25.43 2.46
N PRO A 96 2.36 -26.29 1.46
CA PRO A 96 1.29 -26.74 0.58
C PRO A 96 0.20 -27.37 1.39
N ALA A 97 -1.02 -27.00 1.10
CA ALA A 97 -2.17 -27.56 1.78
C ALA A 97 -2.29 -29.05 1.53
#